data_fc0321650f3a3bd9c3dc3bd2b79c3930
#
_entry.id   fc0321650f3a3bd9c3dc3bd2b79c3930
#
_cell.length_a   1.000
_cell.length_b   1.000
_cell.length_c   1.000
_cell.angle_alpha   90.00
_cell.angle_beta   90.00
_cell.angle_gamma   90.00
#
_symmetry.space_group_name_H-M   'P 1'
#
loop_
_entity.id
_entity.type
_entity.pdbx_description
1 polymer ?
#
loop_
_entity_poly.entity_id
_entity_poly.type
_entity_poly.pdbx_seq_one_letter_code
_entity_poly.pdbx_strand_id
1 'polypeptide(L)'
;MQTFRYEISPKYAYLEAFLLHIKEHFATSTQSIHRARNELKLLSSPDSELSLVVKSFKTPNLLRRVIYTFFRAGKAKTSYHNALKLQAKGIQTPDPIGYIEFYENSLLKESFFITPQWYYDVTIREPLLDHQFPQRTACFEAFSHFVATMHQHNIYHKDL
;
A
#
# COMPACT_ATOMS: atom_id res chain seq x y z
N MET A 1 8.88 25.04 -7.77
CA MET A 1 8.00 24.37 -8.74
C MET A 1 7.66 23.00 -8.18
N GLN A 2 6.39 22.65 -8.05
CA GLN A 2 5.95 21.34 -7.61
C GLN A 2 5.84 20.45 -8.85
N THR A 3 6.46 19.29 -8.81
CA THR A 3 6.37 18.25 -9.85
C THR A 3 5.90 16.95 -9.22
N PHE A 4 5.38 16.03 -10.01
CA PHE A 4 4.99 14.71 -9.53
C PHE A 4 5.41 13.62 -10.53
N ARG A 5 5.61 12.41 -10.00
CA ARG A 5 5.85 11.20 -10.77
C ARG A 5 4.83 10.16 -10.33
N TYR A 6 4.32 9.38 -11.27
CA TYR A 6 3.32 8.38 -10.97
C TYR A 6 3.40 7.20 -11.94
N GLU A 7 2.80 6.12 -11.54
CA GLU A 7 2.50 4.98 -12.38
C GLU A 7 1.14 4.42 -11.93
N ILE A 8 0.25 4.21 -12.87
CA ILE A 8 -1.09 3.66 -12.66
C ILE A 8 -1.19 2.41 -13.51
N SER A 9 -1.67 1.32 -12.91
CA SER A 9 -1.92 0.07 -13.62
C SER A 9 -2.93 0.33 -14.76
N PRO A 10 -2.68 -0.19 -15.97
CA PRO A 10 -3.57 -0.02 -17.13
C PRO A 10 -5.02 -0.40 -16.84
N LYS A 11 -5.23 -1.40 -15.99
CA LYS A 11 -6.56 -1.83 -15.51
C LYS A 11 -7.35 -0.71 -14.84
N TYR A 12 -6.66 0.26 -14.23
CA TYR A 12 -7.23 1.36 -13.46
C TYR A 12 -6.99 2.72 -14.10
N ALA A 13 -6.69 2.77 -15.41
CA ALA A 13 -6.43 4.01 -16.12
C ALA A 13 -7.61 5.01 -16.04
N TYR A 14 -8.84 4.50 -15.92
CA TYR A 14 -10.04 5.32 -15.74
C TYR A 14 -10.04 6.16 -14.45
N LEU A 15 -9.22 5.81 -13.45
CA LEU A 15 -9.07 6.56 -12.20
C LEU A 15 -8.01 7.67 -12.29
N GLU A 16 -7.30 7.81 -13.40
CA GLU A 16 -6.13 8.71 -13.49
C GLU A 16 -6.47 10.13 -13.05
N ALA A 17 -7.53 10.71 -13.60
CA ALA A 17 -7.94 12.08 -13.28
C ALA A 17 -8.19 12.26 -11.76
N PHE A 18 -8.84 11.31 -11.10
CA PHE A 18 -9.06 11.32 -9.66
C PHE A 18 -7.74 11.16 -8.88
N LEU A 19 -6.90 10.22 -9.31
CA LEU A 19 -5.64 9.90 -8.60
C LEU A 19 -4.61 11.03 -8.71
N LEU A 20 -4.61 11.83 -9.77
CA LEU A 20 -3.73 12.99 -9.87
C LEU A 20 -4.03 14.05 -8.81
N HIS A 21 -5.24 14.07 -8.25
CA HIS A 21 -5.67 14.91 -7.12
C HIS A 21 -5.68 14.18 -5.78
N ILE A 22 -4.98 13.04 -5.68
CA ILE A 22 -5.01 12.18 -4.49
C ILE A 22 -4.62 12.90 -3.20
N LYS A 23 -3.74 13.87 -3.29
CA LYS A 23 -3.28 14.66 -2.14
C LYS A 23 -4.43 15.46 -1.51
N GLU A 24 -5.22 16.12 -2.33
CA GLU A 24 -6.38 16.90 -1.91
C GLU A 24 -7.46 15.96 -1.33
N HIS A 25 -7.77 14.89 -2.03
CA HIS A 25 -8.74 13.88 -1.59
C HIS A 25 -8.31 13.24 -0.27
N PHE A 26 -7.03 12.92 -0.12
CA PHE A 26 -6.48 12.37 1.12
C PHE A 26 -6.57 13.38 2.28
N ALA A 27 -6.29 14.65 2.04
CA ALA A 27 -6.33 15.70 3.06
C ALA A 27 -7.76 15.92 3.57
N THR A 28 -8.76 15.89 2.69
CA THR A 28 -10.17 16.13 3.03
C THR A 28 -10.89 14.90 3.62
N SER A 29 -10.40 13.68 3.34
CA SER A 29 -11.01 12.47 3.87
C SER A 29 -10.87 12.38 5.39
N THR A 30 -11.97 12.05 6.06
CA THR A 30 -12.03 11.79 7.51
C THR A 30 -11.95 10.30 7.86
N GLN A 31 -12.05 9.41 6.88
CA GLN A 31 -12.07 7.95 7.08
C GLN A 31 -10.65 7.38 7.21
N SER A 32 -10.03 7.59 8.38
CA SER A 32 -8.72 7.02 8.71
C SER A 32 -8.88 5.60 9.26
N ILE A 33 -8.24 4.62 8.59
CA ILE A 33 -8.22 3.21 9.03
C ILE A 33 -7.11 3.00 10.05
N HIS A 34 -5.97 3.64 9.82
CA HIS A 34 -4.78 3.46 10.66
C HIS A 34 -3.94 4.74 10.64
N ARG A 35 -3.51 5.18 11.82
CA ARG A 35 -2.66 6.35 11.97
C ARG A 35 -1.51 6.04 12.92
N ALA A 36 -0.34 5.79 12.34
CA ALA A 36 0.89 5.58 13.09
C ALA A 36 2.06 6.28 12.36
N ARG A 37 3.10 5.53 12.02
CA ARG A 37 4.22 6.04 11.21
C ARG A 37 3.79 6.43 9.78
N ASN A 38 2.83 5.71 9.23
CA ASN A 38 2.17 6.00 7.96
C ASN A 38 0.67 6.14 8.25
N GLU A 39 -0.03 6.86 7.40
CA GLU A 39 -1.48 7.00 7.53
C GLU A 39 -2.17 6.26 6.38
N LEU A 40 -3.21 5.49 6.72
CA LEU A 40 -4.07 4.82 5.75
C LEU A 40 -5.46 5.43 5.84
N LYS A 41 -6.00 5.84 4.71
CA LYS A 41 -7.38 6.32 4.61
C LYS A 41 -8.16 5.57 3.54
N LEU A 42 -9.47 5.47 3.77
CA LEU A 42 -10.42 5.05 2.74
C LEU A 42 -10.88 6.28 1.94
N LEU A 43 -10.90 6.10 0.63
CA LEU A 43 -11.48 7.07 -0.29
C LEU A 43 -12.42 6.34 -1.25
N SER A 44 -13.53 6.98 -1.57
CA SER A 44 -14.45 6.49 -2.61
C SER A 44 -14.12 7.21 -3.92
N SER A 45 -14.01 6.45 -5.01
CA SER A 45 -13.93 7.05 -6.34
C SER A 45 -15.28 7.64 -6.73
N PRO A 46 -15.35 8.84 -7.30
CA PRO A 46 -16.62 9.45 -7.69
C PRO A 46 -17.36 8.68 -8.78
N ASP A 47 -16.63 7.98 -9.65
CA ASP A 47 -17.18 7.32 -10.84
C ASP A 47 -17.29 5.80 -10.68
N SER A 48 -16.99 5.26 -9.50
CA SER A 48 -17.04 3.81 -9.25
C SER A 48 -17.45 3.50 -7.82
N GLU A 49 -18.07 2.35 -7.60
CA GLU A 49 -18.34 1.81 -6.26
C GLU A 49 -17.07 1.29 -5.57
N LEU A 50 -15.91 1.58 -6.16
CA LEU A 50 -14.63 1.09 -5.67
C LEU A 50 -14.16 1.91 -4.47
N SER A 51 -14.04 1.26 -3.33
CA SER A 51 -13.34 1.81 -2.17
C SER A 51 -11.84 1.64 -2.31
N LEU A 52 -11.11 2.74 -2.16
CA LEU A 52 -9.66 2.81 -2.31
C LEU A 52 -9.00 2.90 -0.93
N VAL A 53 -8.01 2.06 -0.67
CA VAL A 53 -7.09 2.23 0.44
C VAL A 53 -5.89 3.03 -0.04
N VAL A 54 -5.72 4.21 0.51
CA VAL A 54 -4.61 5.10 0.20
C VAL A 54 -3.65 5.15 1.36
N LYS A 55 -2.44 4.68 1.13
CA LYS A 55 -1.35 4.72 2.12
C LYS A 55 -0.44 5.91 1.85
N SER A 56 -0.48 6.88 2.75
CA SER A 56 0.44 8.01 2.77
C SER A 56 1.70 7.66 3.56
N PHE A 57 2.85 7.88 2.96
CA PHE A 57 4.13 7.70 3.63
C PHE A 57 4.61 9.02 4.20
N LYS A 58 4.96 9.02 5.49
CA LYS A 58 5.50 10.19 6.17
C LYS A 58 6.67 10.80 5.40
N THR A 59 6.62 12.10 5.23
CA THR A 59 7.70 12.89 4.61
C THR A 59 9.04 12.56 5.27
N PRO A 60 10.04 12.14 4.50
CA PRO A 60 11.36 11.86 5.05
C PRO A 60 12.03 13.13 5.56
N ASN A 61 12.96 13.00 6.51
CA ASN A 61 13.84 14.12 6.87
C ASN A 61 14.72 14.52 5.67
N LEU A 62 15.32 15.71 5.70
CA LEU A 62 16.04 16.30 4.55
C LEU A 62 17.07 15.34 3.94
N LEU A 63 17.91 14.69 4.76
CA LEU A 63 18.91 13.74 4.29
C LEU A 63 18.29 12.55 3.55
N ARG A 64 17.22 11.97 4.11
CA ARG A 64 16.50 10.87 3.46
C ARG A 64 15.75 11.32 2.20
N ARG A 65 15.30 12.56 2.13
CA ARG A 65 14.69 13.13 0.91
C ARG A 65 15.70 13.11 -0.23
N VAL A 66 16.93 13.53 0.01
CA VAL A 66 18.02 13.47 -0.98
C VAL A 66 18.28 12.02 -1.42
N ILE A 67 18.41 11.10 -0.46
CA ILE A 67 18.64 9.67 -0.75
C ILE A 67 17.50 9.07 -1.59
N TYR A 68 16.24 9.30 -1.24
CA TYR A 68 15.09 8.78 -1.99
C TYR A 68 14.88 9.47 -3.34
N THR A 69 15.40 10.66 -3.52
CA THR A 69 15.29 11.38 -4.79
C THR A 69 16.31 10.89 -5.81
N PHE A 70 17.57 10.67 -5.38
CA PHE A 70 18.69 10.42 -6.29
C PHE A 70 19.24 8.99 -6.26
N PHE A 71 19.12 8.28 -5.14
CA PHE A 71 19.81 7.00 -4.94
C PHE A 71 18.88 5.82 -4.70
N ARG A 72 17.64 6.03 -4.29
CA ARG A 72 16.68 4.96 -3.96
C ARG A 72 15.28 5.32 -4.41
N ALA A 73 14.54 4.32 -4.87
CA ALA A 73 13.11 4.48 -5.12
C ALA A 73 12.37 4.88 -3.83
N GLY A 74 11.38 5.76 -3.96
CA GLY A 74 10.47 6.12 -2.88
C GLY A 74 9.70 4.90 -2.36
N LYS A 75 9.16 5.01 -1.16
CA LYS A 75 8.43 3.89 -0.53
C LYS A 75 7.16 3.52 -1.28
N ALA A 76 6.42 4.51 -1.80
CA ALA A 76 5.20 4.27 -2.55
C ALA A 76 5.50 3.49 -3.84
N LYS A 77 6.48 3.94 -4.62
CA LYS A 77 6.97 3.24 -5.81
C LYS A 77 7.43 1.81 -5.49
N THR A 78 8.22 1.65 -4.42
CA THR A 78 8.70 0.33 -3.98
C THR A 78 7.53 -0.59 -3.60
N SER A 79 6.51 -0.08 -2.87
CA SER A 79 5.33 -0.85 -2.50
C SER A 79 4.56 -1.32 -3.72
N TYR A 80 4.35 -0.45 -4.71
CA TYR A 80 3.67 -0.77 -5.96
C TYR A 80 4.39 -1.88 -6.73
N HIS A 81 5.68 -1.73 -7.00
CA HIS A 81 6.43 -2.75 -7.73
C HIS A 81 6.60 -4.06 -6.96
N ASN A 82 6.65 -4.02 -5.62
CA ASN A 82 6.65 -5.24 -4.81
C ASN A 82 5.31 -5.97 -4.92
N ALA A 83 4.18 -5.26 -4.90
CA ALA A 83 2.87 -5.88 -5.10
C ALA A 83 2.77 -6.56 -6.48
N LEU A 84 3.22 -5.90 -7.55
CA LEU A 84 3.30 -6.51 -8.89
C LEU A 84 4.18 -7.77 -8.91
N LYS A 85 5.32 -7.74 -8.23
CA LYS A 85 6.21 -8.92 -8.12
C LYS A 85 5.57 -10.07 -7.36
N LEU A 86 4.80 -9.79 -6.30
CA LEU A 86 4.05 -10.79 -5.56
C LEU A 86 3.00 -11.45 -6.46
N GLN A 87 2.21 -10.64 -7.17
CA GLN A 87 1.20 -11.14 -8.11
C GLN A 87 1.82 -12.00 -9.22
N ALA A 88 2.93 -11.56 -9.80
CA ALA A 88 3.64 -12.33 -10.82
C ALA A 88 4.14 -13.72 -10.33
N LYS A 89 4.25 -13.90 -9.02
CA LYS A 89 4.61 -15.16 -8.34
C LYS A 89 3.39 -15.93 -7.82
N GLY A 90 2.17 -15.49 -8.15
CA GLY A 90 0.93 -16.11 -7.66
C GLY A 90 0.64 -15.88 -6.17
N ILE A 91 1.38 -14.97 -5.52
CA ILE A 91 1.17 -14.64 -4.10
C ILE A 91 0.06 -13.59 -4.02
N GLN A 92 -0.98 -13.91 -3.25
CA GLN A 92 -2.12 -13.02 -3.06
C GLN A 92 -1.71 -11.73 -2.34
N THR A 93 -2.09 -10.60 -2.91
CA THR A 93 -1.90 -9.25 -2.36
C THR A 93 -2.98 -8.34 -2.95
N PRO A 94 -3.39 -7.27 -2.24
CA PRO A 94 -4.27 -6.28 -2.83
C PRO A 94 -3.74 -5.80 -4.19
N ASP A 95 -4.65 -5.69 -5.17
CA ASP A 95 -4.28 -5.31 -6.53
C ASP A 95 -3.66 -3.89 -6.54
N PRO A 96 -2.43 -3.70 -7.00
CA PRO A 96 -1.81 -2.39 -6.99
C PRO A 96 -2.44 -1.49 -8.06
N ILE A 97 -3.17 -0.47 -7.64
CA ILE A 97 -3.76 0.53 -8.55
C ILE A 97 -2.68 1.46 -9.08
N GLY A 98 -1.84 1.98 -8.18
CA GLY A 98 -0.79 2.90 -8.59
C GLY A 98 -0.02 3.50 -7.42
N TYR A 99 0.96 4.31 -7.77
CA TYR A 99 1.63 5.19 -6.81
C TYR A 99 1.78 6.60 -7.40
N ILE A 100 1.83 7.60 -6.51
CA ILE A 100 2.09 8.99 -6.86
C ILE A 100 3.09 9.56 -5.87
N GLU A 101 4.10 10.24 -6.39
CA GLU A 101 5.17 10.89 -5.63
C GLU A 101 5.21 12.38 -5.98
N PHE A 102 5.04 13.23 -5.00
CA PHE A 102 5.11 14.69 -5.13
C PHE A 102 6.47 15.20 -4.72
N TYR A 103 7.04 16.06 -5.56
CA TYR A 103 8.35 16.66 -5.36
C TYR A 103 8.22 18.17 -5.20
N GLU A 104 9.01 18.72 -4.28
CA GLU A 104 9.16 20.15 -4.06
C GLU A 104 10.63 20.50 -4.10
N ASN A 105 11.01 21.47 -4.95
CA ASN A 105 12.41 21.81 -5.22
C ASN A 105 13.26 20.57 -5.57
N SER A 106 12.70 19.72 -6.44
CA SER A 106 13.30 18.46 -6.89
C SER A 106 13.50 17.39 -5.81
N LEU A 107 13.05 17.60 -4.57
CA LEU A 107 13.16 16.64 -3.49
C LEU A 107 11.80 15.99 -3.19
N LEU A 108 11.79 14.67 -2.95
CA LEU A 108 10.58 13.92 -2.59
C LEU A 108 9.97 14.50 -1.31
N LYS A 109 8.71 14.92 -1.38
CA LYS A 109 7.96 15.49 -0.26
C LYS A 109 6.92 14.54 0.28
N GLU A 110 6.03 14.07 -0.57
CA GLU A 110 4.91 13.19 -0.20
C GLU A 110 4.81 12.04 -1.19
N SER A 111 4.36 10.90 -0.75
CA SER A 111 4.13 9.76 -1.64
C SER A 111 2.95 8.92 -1.16
N PHE A 112 2.18 8.44 -2.13
CA PHE A 112 0.96 7.68 -1.92
C PHE A 112 1.03 6.38 -2.70
N PHE A 113 0.64 5.27 -2.06
CA PHE A 113 0.42 3.98 -2.68
C PHE A 113 -1.06 3.63 -2.55
N ILE A 114 -1.67 3.21 -3.64
CA ILE A 114 -3.11 3.04 -3.75
C ILE A 114 -3.44 1.59 -4.13
N THR A 115 -4.38 0.99 -3.40
CA THR A 115 -4.96 -0.32 -3.68
C THR A 115 -6.47 -0.27 -3.53
N PRO A 116 -7.23 -1.22 -4.09
CA PRO A 116 -8.61 -1.42 -3.68
C PRO A 116 -8.66 -1.82 -2.22
N GLN A 117 -9.78 -1.54 -1.56
CA GLN A 117 -10.06 -2.10 -0.25
C GLN A 117 -10.18 -3.62 -0.37
N TRP A 118 -9.39 -4.33 0.44
CA TRP A 118 -9.52 -5.77 0.58
C TRP A 118 -10.39 -6.05 1.80
N TYR A 119 -11.43 -6.81 1.60
CA TYR A 119 -12.31 -7.27 2.67
C TYR A 119 -11.78 -8.60 3.20
N TYR A 120 -11.73 -8.73 4.50
CA TYR A 120 -11.31 -9.94 5.22
C TYR A 120 -12.13 -10.06 6.50
N ASP A 121 -12.40 -11.29 6.92
CA ASP A 121 -13.16 -11.55 8.14
C ASP A 121 -12.29 -11.39 9.38
N VAL A 122 -11.05 -11.89 9.32
CA VAL A 122 -10.09 -11.87 10.42
C VAL A 122 -8.66 -11.67 9.91
N THR A 123 -7.79 -11.18 10.78
CA THR A 123 -6.35 -11.19 10.56
C THR A 123 -5.72 -12.31 11.38
N ILE A 124 -4.46 -12.65 11.10
CA ILE A 124 -3.74 -13.66 11.90
C ILE A 124 -3.58 -13.24 13.37
N ARG A 125 -3.73 -11.97 13.67
CA ARG A 125 -3.61 -11.42 15.02
C ARG A 125 -4.69 -11.95 15.96
N GLU A 126 -5.94 -12.07 15.50
CA GLU A 126 -7.05 -12.54 16.32
C GLU A 126 -6.79 -13.97 16.82
N PRO A 127 -6.53 -15.00 15.97
CA PRO A 127 -6.23 -16.34 16.45
C PRO A 127 -4.89 -16.41 17.20
N LEU A 128 -3.97 -15.45 17.00
CA LEU A 128 -2.72 -15.41 17.77
C LEU A 128 -2.97 -15.00 19.22
N LEU A 129 -3.82 -14.03 19.46
CA LEU A 129 -4.08 -13.45 20.78
C LEU A 129 -5.18 -14.21 21.55
N ASP A 130 -6.13 -14.79 20.87
CA ASP A 130 -7.23 -15.55 21.48
C ASP A 130 -7.01 -17.06 21.33
N HIS A 131 -6.70 -17.73 22.45
CA HIS A 131 -6.52 -19.18 22.49
C HIS A 131 -7.81 -19.97 22.25
N GLN A 132 -8.98 -19.36 22.44
CA GLN A 132 -10.30 -19.94 22.20
C GLN A 132 -10.86 -19.58 20.80
N PHE A 133 -10.06 -18.93 19.96
CA PHE A 133 -10.50 -18.49 18.64
C PHE A 133 -11.01 -19.67 17.81
N PRO A 134 -12.23 -19.59 17.24
CA PRO A 134 -12.76 -20.64 16.39
C PRO A 134 -11.82 -20.93 15.21
N GLN A 135 -11.62 -22.23 14.92
CA GLN A 135 -10.74 -22.66 13.81
C GLN A 135 -9.27 -22.15 13.91
N ARG A 136 -8.81 -21.86 15.12
CA ARG A 136 -7.45 -21.34 15.38
C ARG A 136 -6.35 -22.16 14.68
N THR A 137 -6.43 -23.49 14.76
CA THR A 137 -5.46 -24.39 14.11
C THR A 137 -5.46 -24.22 12.60
N ALA A 138 -6.64 -24.18 11.96
CA ALA A 138 -6.78 -23.98 10.52
C ALA A 138 -6.21 -22.61 10.08
N CYS A 139 -6.41 -21.57 10.88
CA CYS A 139 -5.80 -20.26 10.61
C CYS A 139 -4.26 -20.32 10.62
N PHE A 140 -3.67 -21.02 11.57
CA PHE A 140 -2.21 -21.18 11.63
C PHE A 140 -1.65 -22.06 10.53
N GLU A 141 -2.36 -23.12 10.14
CA GLU A 141 -1.98 -23.95 9.00
C GLU A 141 -1.99 -23.14 7.71
N ALA A 142 -3.06 -22.39 7.45
CA ALA A 142 -3.16 -21.52 6.29
C ALA A 142 -2.06 -20.44 6.27
N PHE A 143 -1.80 -19.82 7.42
CA PHE A 143 -0.74 -18.81 7.56
C PHE A 143 0.65 -19.42 7.33
N SER A 144 0.92 -20.59 7.91
CA SER A 144 2.20 -21.30 7.76
C SER A 144 2.43 -21.69 6.30
N HIS A 145 1.38 -22.15 5.61
CA HIS A 145 1.45 -22.46 4.19
C HIS A 145 1.75 -21.22 3.35
N PHE A 146 1.07 -20.11 3.64
CA PHE A 146 1.32 -18.83 2.99
C PHE A 146 2.77 -18.35 3.15
N VAL A 147 3.30 -18.42 4.38
CA VAL A 147 4.69 -18.04 4.69
C VAL A 147 5.68 -18.96 3.97
N ALA A 148 5.43 -20.27 3.97
CA ALA A 148 6.26 -21.24 3.26
C ALA A 148 6.29 -20.95 1.75
N THR A 149 5.14 -20.64 1.16
CA THR A 149 5.04 -20.25 -0.26
C THR A 149 5.87 -19.00 -0.55
N MET A 150 5.80 -17.99 0.32
CA MET A 150 6.65 -16.80 0.17
C MET A 150 8.14 -17.14 0.21
N HIS A 151 8.57 -17.98 1.18
CA HIS A 151 9.96 -18.39 1.30
C HIS A 151 10.46 -19.20 0.10
N GLN A 152 9.64 -20.08 -0.48
CA GLN A 152 9.95 -20.81 -1.71
C GLN A 152 10.24 -19.87 -2.89
N HIS A 153 9.64 -18.68 -2.88
CA HIS A 153 9.90 -17.63 -3.86
C HIS A 153 11.00 -16.65 -3.45
N ASN A 154 11.77 -16.94 -2.39
CA ASN A 154 12.79 -16.06 -1.81
C ASN A 154 12.24 -14.69 -1.38
N ILE A 155 11.02 -14.67 -0.87
CA ILE A 155 10.37 -13.47 -0.33
C ILE A 155 10.31 -13.60 1.18
N TYR A 156 10.92 -12.66 1.88
CA TYR A 156 10.95 -12.62 3.34
C TYR A 156 10.28 -11.34 3.82
N HIS A 157 9.18 -11.50 4.57
CA HIS A 157 8.51 -10.39 5.22
C HIS A 157 9.17 -10.12 6.57
N LYS A 158 9.53 -8.86 6.85
CA LYS A 158 10.28 -8.52 8.06
C LYS A 158 9.39 -8.17 9.25
N ASP A 159 8.10 -8.00 9.02
CA ASP A 159 7.12 -7.53 10.01
C ASP A 159 5.91 -8.50 10.10
N LEU A 160 6.17 -9.82 9.97
CA LEU A 160 5.18 -10.88 10.22
C LEU A 160 4.96 -11.07 11.72
#